data_9688b05fb9fb66a511f336e7fc196d22
#
_entry.id   9688b05fb9fb66a511f336e7fc196d22
#
_cell.length_a   1.000
_cell.length_b   1.000
_cell.length_c   1.000
_cell.angle_alpha   90.00
_cell.angle_beta   90.00
_cell.angle_gamma   90.00
#
_symmetry.space_group_name_H-M   'P 1'
#
loop_
_entity.id
_entity.type
_entity.pdbx_description
1 polymer ?
#
loop_
_entity_poly.entity_id
_entity_poly.type
_entity_poly.pdbx_seq_one_letter_code
_entity_poly.pdbx_strand_id
1 'polypeptide(L)'
;MSDHAPSYARDYAAEEGIQGLPFENVAEYIRRSPVFQAENLKVPMLVHVATNDCDVYFRENQQFVYTLRALKPDLAETKIYINPPQGAGGCGHTFSRRVNATSTARDDSPEQIDSWNRTWTFFEWNLRPLSEIRKDNQEWKKDPRIASPRVPPAPPR
;
A
#
# COMPACT_ATOMS: atom_id res chain seq x y z
N MET A 1 -19.67 -1.88 12.50
CA MET A 1 -19.70 -2.90 11.43
C MET A 1 -20.62 -2.36 10.36
N SER A 2 -20.17 -2.22 9.11
CA SER A 2 -21.06 -1.76 8.07
C SER A 2 -21.94 -2.93 7.63
N ASP A 3 -23.23 -2.69 7.47
CA ASP A 3 -24.22 -3.64 6.93
C ASP A 3 -23.94 -4.02 5.47
N HIS A 4 -22.82 -3.60 4.93
CA HIS A 4 -22.40 -3.76 3.55
C HIS A 4 -21.03 -4.45 3.46
N ALA A 5 -20.81 -5.50 4.26
CA ALA A 5 -19.77 -6.44 3.88
C ALA A 5 -20.14 -6.94 2.47
N PRO A 6 -19.28 -6.74 1.47
CA PRO A 6 -19.55 -7.19 0.12
C PRO A 6 -19.97 -8.65 0.14
N SER A 7 -20.89 -9.05 -0.72
CA SER A 7 -21.38 -10.44 -0.77
C SER A 7 -20.24 -11.45 -0.89
N TYR A 8 -19.16 -11.08 -1.57
CA TYR A 8 -17.97 -11.92 -1.69
C TYR A 8 -17.22 -12.13 -0.37
N ALA A 9 -17.31 -11.23 0.60
CA ALA A 9 -16.66 -11.46 1.90
C ALA A 9 -17.25 -12.66 2.65
N ARG A 10 -18.54 -12.94 2.44
CA ARG A 10 -19.19 -14.15 2.95
C ARG A 10 -18.77 -15.40 2.18
N ASP A 11 -18.66 -15.27 0.86
CA ASP A 11 -18.24 -16.36 -0.01
C ASP A 11 -16.76 -16.69 0.24
N TYR A 12 -15.90 -15.70 0.39
CA TYR A 12 -14.51 -15.89 0.80
C TYR A 12 -14.37 -16.53 2.18
N ALA A 13 -15.18 -16.13 3.14
CA ALA A 13 -15.16 -16.74 4.47
C ALA A 13 -15.55 -18.22 4.43
N ALA A 14 -16.45 -18.59 3.54
CA ALA A 14 -16.86 -19.99 3.33
C ALA A 14 -15.80 -20.78 2.54
N GLU A 15 -15.27 -20.20 1.47
CA GLU A 15 -14.31 -20.86 0.56
C GLU A 15 -12.92 -21.00 1.19
N GLU A 16 -12.46 -20.00 1.95
CA GLU A 16 -11.12 -19.97 2.56
C GLU A 16 -11.04 -20.69 3.93
N GLY A 17 -12.06 -21.44 4.30
CA GLY A 17 -12.02 -22.28 5.51
C GLY A 17 -12.12 -21.52 6.83
N ILE A 18 -12.59 -20.26 6.84
CA ILE A 18 -12.96 -19.57 8.09
C ILE A 18 -14.27 -20.12 8.61
N GLN A 19 -15.14 -20.61 7.72
CA GLN A 19 -16.38 -21.32 7.99
C GLN A 19 -17.24 -20.64 9.08
N GLY A 20 -17.61 -19.39 8.86
CA GLY A 20 -18.50 -18.68 9.77
C GLY A 20 -18.34 -17.16 9.69
N LEU A 21 -19.27 -16.47 10.29
CA LEU A 21 -19.28 -15.01 10.36
C LEU A 21 -18.32 -14.51 11.47
N PRO A 22 -17.91 -13.23 11.44
CA PRO A 22 -16.97 -12.68 12.42
C PRO A 22 -17.37 -12.90 13.88
N PHE A 23 -18.67 -12.85 14.19
CA PHE A 23 -19.19 -13.09 15.54
C PHE A 23 -19.26 -14.57 15.93
N GLU A 24 -19.17 -15.48 14.96
CA GLU A 24 -19.16 -16.93 15.19
C GLU A 24 -17.74 -17.46 15.38
N ASN A 25 -16.76 -16.82 14.76
CA ASN A 25 -15.36 -17.25 14.80
C ASN A 25 -14.38 -16.07 14.99
N VAL A 26 -14.60 -15.29 16.05
CA VAL A 26 -13.87 -14.05 16.35
C VAL A 26 -12.35 -14.26 16.40
N ALA A 27 -11.88 -15.35 17.01
CA ALA A 27 -10.46 -15.62 17.16
C ALA A 27 -9.75 -15.78 15.80
N GLU A 28 -10.39 -16.46 14.85
CA GLU A 28 -9.82 -16.68 13.53
C GLU A 28 -9.81 -15.39 12.70
N TYR A 29 -10.85 -14.56 12.81
CA TYR A 29 -10.85 -13.24 12.18
C TYR A 29 -9.77 -12.32 12.74
N ILE A 30 -9.56 -12.29 14.04
CA ILE A 30 -8.47 -11.53 14.67
C ILE A 30 -7.12 -12.05 14.17
N ARG A 31 -6.92 -13.36 14.15
CA ARG A 31 -5.68 -13.99 13.71
C ARG A 31 -5.32 -13.66 12.26
N ARG A 32 -6.31 -13.55 11.38
CA ARG A 32 -6.12 -13.27 9.95
C ARG A 32 -6.17 -11.78 9.59
N SER A 33 -6.59 -10.92 10.50
CA SER A 33 -6.70 -9.49 10.23
C SER A 33 -5.36 -8.77 10.41
N PRO A 34 -4.80 -8.16 9.35
CA PRO A 34 -3.49 -7.51 9.40
C PRO A 34 -3.36 -6.43 10.48
N VAL A 35 -4.45 -5.72 10.80
CA VAL A 35 -4.45 -4.67 11.83
C VAL A 35 -4.04 -5.19 13.21
N PHE A 36 -4.47 -6.40 13.56
CA PHE A 36 -4.11 -7.04 14.84
C PHE A 36 -2.73 -7.69 14.80
N GLN A 37 -2.13 -7.81 13.63
CA GLN A 37 -0.80 -8.38 13.45
C GLN A 37 0.26 -7.32 13.13
N ALA A 38 -0.11 -6.05 13.10
CA ALA A 38 0.77 -4.96 12.68
C ALA A 38 2.05 -4.86 13.54
N GLU A 39 1.98 -5.13 14.84
CA GLU A 39 3.14 -5.14 15.73
C GLU A 39 4.15 -6.25 15.40
N ASN A 40 3.72 -7.31 14.74
CA ASN A 40 4.57 -8.42 14.32
C ASN A 40 5.33 -8.13 13.02
N LEU A 41 5.13 -6.99 12.38
CA LEU A 41 5.85 -6.60 11.16
C LEU A 41 7.35 -6.51 11.43
N LYS A 42 8.14 -7.27 10.66
CA LYS A 42 9.61 -7.37 10.78
C LYS A 42 10.34 -7.02 9.50
N VAL A 43 9.63 -6.78 8.42
CA VAL A 43 10.17 -6.47 7.10
C VAL A 43 9.59 -5.16 6.59
N PRO A 44 10.30 -4.43 5.71
CA PRO A 44 9.75 -3.25 5.07
C PRO A 44 8.43 -3.54 4.36
N MET A 45 7.47 -2.64 4.50
CA MET A 45 6.14 -2.74 3.91
C MET A 45 5.72 -1.42 3.29
N LEU A 46 5.24 -1.45 2.05
CA LEU A 46 4.63 -0.32 1.38
C LEU A 46 3.12 -0.54 1.26
N VAL A 47 2.34 0.44 1.72
CA VAL A 47 0.87 0.38 1.67
C VAL A 47 0.33 1.63 0.98
N HIS A 48 -0.35 1.42 -0.14
CA HIS A 48 -1.10 2.46 -0.86
C HIS A 48 -2.59 2.22 -0.70
N VAL A 49 -3.33 3.25 -0.34
CA VAL A 49 -4.80 3.20 -0.22
C VAL A 49 -5.43 4.42 -0.88
N ALA A 50 -6.63 4.24 -1.44
CA ALA A 50 -7.40 5.31 -2.07
C ALA A 50 -8.67 5.60 -1.25
N THR A 51 -9.01 6.89 -1.05
CA THR A 51 -10.17 7.26 -0.26
C THR A 51 -11.49 6.96 -0.94
N ASN A 52 -11.50 6.85 -2.27
CA ASN A 52 -12.66 6.49 -3.10
C ASN A 52 -12.62 5.03 -3.57
N ASP A 53 -11.90 4.16 -2.87
CA ASP A 53 -11.94 2.72 -3.11
C ASP A 53 -13.35 2.19 -2.79
N CYS A 54 -13.98 1.54 -3.76
CA CYS A 54 -15.33 1.01 -3.64
C CYS A 54 -15.37 -0.53 -3.53
N ASP A 55 -14.23 -1.17 -3.67
CA ASP A 55 -14.07 -2.60 -3.52
C ASP A 55 -13.59 -2.95 -2.10
N VAL A 56 -12.42 -2.41 -1.74
CA VAL A 56 -11.93 -2.47 -0.36
C VAL A 56 -12.03 -1.08 0.24
N TYR A 57 -13.12 -0.80 0.92
CA TYR A 57 -13.41 0.55 1.41
C TYR A 57 -12.28 1.13 2.25
N PHE A 58 -11.96 2.41 2.02
CA PHE A 58 -10.89 3.11 2.71
C PHE A 58 -10.93 2.93 4.24
N ARG A 59 -12.12 3.01 4.85
CA ARG A 59 -12.26 2.84 6.30
C ARG A 59 -11.86 1.47 6.83
N GLU A 60 -11.88 0.43 5.99
CA GLU A 60 -11.41 -0.91 6.36
C GLU A 60 -9.88 -0.93 6.47
N ASN A 61 -9.22 -0.17 5.60
CA ASN A 61 -7.76 -0.03 5.59
C ASN A 61 -7.25 1.06 6.54
N GLN A 62 -8.10 2.01 6.92
CA GLN A 62 -7.70 3.20 7.69
C GLN A 62 -7.06 2.84 9.02
N GLN A 63 -7.67 1.93 9.77
CA GLN A 63 -7.12 1.47 11.04
C GLN A 63 -5.76 0.81 10.86
N PHE A 64 -5.61 -0.04 9.85
CA PHE A 64 -4.35 -0.69 9.56
C PHE A 64 -3.25 0.32 9.23
N VAL A 65 -3.52 1.28 8.36
CA VAL A 65 -2.59 2.36 8.01
C VAL A 65 -2.17 3.15 9.25
N TYR A 66 -3.11 3.53 10.10
CA TYR A 66 -2.80 4.30 11.31
C TYR A 66 -2.04 3.46 12.34
N THR A 67 -2.39 2.20 12.50
CA THR A 67 -1.67 1.28 13.37
C THR A 67 -0.23 1.09 12.91
N LEU A 68 0.01 0.91 11.61
CA LEU A 68 1.36 0.82 11.05
C LEU A 68 2.17 2.10 11.31
N ARG A 69 1.57 3.27 11.08
CA ARG A 69 2.24 4.56 11.35
C ARG A 69 2.61 4.75 12.83
N ALA A 70 1.77 4.25 13.72
CA ALA A 70 2.00 4.36 15.16
C ALA A 70 3.04 3.36 15.68
N LEU A 71 2.98 2.12 15.21
CA LEU A 71 3.78 1.02 15.76
C LEU A 71 5.05 0.71 14.97
N LYS A 72 5.06 0.99 13.67
CA LYS A 72 6.13 0.60 12.74
C LYS A 72 6.54 1.72 11.78
N PRO A 73 6.79 2.94 12.27
CA PRO A 73 7.12 4.08 11.40
C PRO A 73 8.38 3.87 10.57
N ASP A 74 9.33 3.06 11.08
CA ASP A 74 10.60 2.79 10.41
C ASP A 74 10.52 1.65 9.37
N LEU A 75 9.47 0.85 9.41
CA LEU A 75 9.27 -0.30 8.51
C LEU A 75 8.13 -0.08 7.52
N ALA A 76 7.11 0.67 7.91
CA ALA A 76 5.92 0.84 7.08
C ALA A 76 5.87 2.21 6.42
N GLU A 77 6.06 2.24 5.10
CA GLU A 77 5.73 3.39 4.27
C GLU A 77 4.26 3.30 3.87
N THR A 78 3.48 4.33 4.20
CA THR A 78 2.06 4.36 3.88
C THR A 78 1.67 5.63 3.13
N LYS A 79 0.89 5.49 2.06
CA LYS A 79 0.37 6.62 1.29
C LYS A 79 -1.14 6.53 1.14
N ILE A 80 -1.82 7.60 1.49
CA ILE A 80 -3.26 7.78 1.26
C ILE A 80 -3.43 8.71 0.06
N TYR A 81 -4.09 8.22 -0.99
CA TYR A 81 -4.46 9.00 -2.17
C TYR A 81 -5.89 9.49 -2.00
N ILE A 82 -6.07 10.81 -2.09
CA ILE A 82 -7.37 11.45 -1.92
C ILE A 82 -8.08 11.50 -3.27
N ASN A 83 -9.16 10.74 -3.39
CA ASN A 83 -9.97 10.66 -4.61
C ASN A 83 -9.14 10.56 -5.90
N PRO A 84 -8.20 9.60 -6.00
CA PRO A 84 -7.45 9.44 -7.24
C PRO A 84 -8.40 9.12 -8.41
N PRO A 85 -7.93 9.31 -9.65
CA PRO A 85 -8.73 8.95 -10.82
C PRO A 85 -9.24 7.52 -10.76
N GLN A 86 -10.45 7.32 -11.27
CA GLN A 86 -11.08 6.01 -11.24
C GLN A 86 -10.31 5.01 -12.11
N GLY A 87 -9.98 3.88 -11.52
CA GLY A 87 -9.43 2.72 -12.23
C GLY A 87 -10.51 1.90 -12.93
N ALA A 88 -10.17 0.69 -13.32
CA ALA A 88 -11.17 -0.27 -13.80
C ALA A 88 -12.22 -0.50 -12.72
N GLY A 89 -13.51 -0.52 -13.09
CA GLY A 89 -14.61 -0.68 -12.13
C GLY A 89 -15.19 0.61 -11.58
N GLY A 90 -14.71 1.78 -12.03
CA GLY A 90 -15.35 3.06 -11.73
C GLY A 90 -15.03 3.66 -10.35
N CYS A 91 -13.98 3.21 -9.69
CA CYS A 91 -13.53 3.76 -8.40
C CYS A 91 -12.00 3.69 -8.23
N GLY A 92 -11.50 4.16 -7.08
CA GLY A 92 -10.06 4.25 -6.82
C GLY A 92 -9.34 2.92 -6.60
N HIS A 93 -10.02 1.79 -6.53
CA HIS A 93 -9.41 0.50 -6.19
C HIS A 93 -8.19 0.14 -7.03
N THR A 94 -8.26 0.39 -8.33
CA THR A 94 -7.16 0.07 -9.26
C THR A 94 -6.55 1.29 -9.93
N PHE A 95 -6.62 2.47 -9.29
CA PHE A 95 -6.15 3.73 -9.89
C PHE A 95 -4.70 3.62 -10.39
N SER A 96 -3.82 2.94 -9.69
CA SER A 96 -2.41 2.78 -10.05
C SER A 96 -2.19 1.92 -11.30
N ARG A 97 -3.19 1.13 -11.70
CA ARG A 97 -3.17 0.26 -12.89
C ARG A 97 -4.06 0.76 -14.02
N ARG A 98 -4.59 1.96 -13.89
CA ARG A 98 -5.43 2.56 -14.91
C ARG A 98 -4.68 2.70 -16.24
N VAL A 99 -5.34 2.32 -17.31
CA VAL A 99 -4.85 2.46 -18.69
C VAL A 99 -5.87 3.24 -19.51
N ASN A 100 -5.39 3.93 -20.51
CA ASN A 100 -6.25 4.56 -21.49
C ASN A 100 -6.94 3.46 -22.32
N ALA A 101 -8.27 3.51 -22.41
CA ALA A 101 -9.07 2.49 -23.08
C ALA A 101 -8.76 2.37 -24.58
N THR A 102 -8.29 3.43 -25.23
CA THR A 102 -8.00 3.48 -26.66
C THR A 102 -6.57 3.06 -26.98
N SER A 103 -5.60 3.58 -26.21
CA SER A 103 -4.18 3.37 -26.49
C SER A 103 -3.58 2.19 -25.72
N THR A 104 -4.31 1.65 -24.76
CA THR A 104 -3.82 0.66 -23.77
C THR A 104 -2.56 1.10 -22.98
N ALA A 105 -2.12 2.33 -23.19
CA ALA A 105 -1.05 2.94 -22.45
C ALA A 105 -1.54 3.36 -21.05
N ARG A 106 -0.61 3.56 -20.13
CA ARG A 106 -0.92 4.13 -18.82
C ARG A 106 -1.58 5.49 -18.97
N ASP A 107 -2.49 5.80 -18.06
CA ASP A 107 -3.20 7.08 -18.05
C ASP A 107 -2.34 8.24 -17.52
N ASP A 108 -1.23 7.92 -16.84
CA ASP A 108 -0.21 8.85 -16.35
C ASP A 108 -0.77 10.01 -15.50
N SER A 109 -1.82 9.74 -14.73
CA SER A 109 -2.28 10.70 -13.72
C SER A 109 -1.19 10.94 -12.67
N PRO A 110 -1.15 12.12 -12.03
CA PRO A 110 -0.16 12.40 -10.98
C PRO A 110 -0.14 11.35 -9.86
N GLU A 111 -1.29 10.85 -9.48
CA GLU A 111 -1.43 9.81 -8.45
C GLU A 111 -0.88 8.47 -8.93
N GLN A 112 -1.09 8.12 -10.20
CA GLN A 112 -0.56 6.90 -10.79
C GLN A 112 0.97 6.97 -10.86
N ILE A 113 1.51 8.10 -11.35
CA ILE A 113 2.95 8.34 -11.43
C ILE A 113 3.59 8.28 -10.03
N ASP A 114 3.02 8.97 -9.04
CA ASP A 114 3.52 8.94 -7.65
C ASP A 114 3.49 7.53 -7.08
N SER A 115 2.39 6.78 -7.27
CA SER A 115 2.24 5.42 -6.79
C SER A 115 3.32 4.48 -7.35
N TRP A 116 3.58 4.56 -8.65
CA TRP A 116 4.62 3.75 -9.28
C TRP A 116 6.03 4.18 -8.87
N ASN A 117 6.31 5.47 -8.78
CA ASN A 117 7.61 5.97 -8.35
C ASN A 117 7.92 5.50 -6.93
N ARG A 118 6.94 5.55 -6.01
CA ARG A 118 7.10 5.00 -4.65
C ARG A 118 7.35 3.51 -4.67
N THR A 119 6.61 2.77 -5.48
CA THR A 119 6.75 1.32 -5.59
C THR A 119 8.16 0.95 -6.07
N TRP A 120 8.64 1.58 -7.13
CA TRP A 120 10.00 1.34 -7.64
C TRP A 120 11.08 1.75 -6.64
N THR A 121 10.95 2.92 -6.04
CA THR A 121 11.89 3.40 -5.01
C THR A 121 11.93 2.45 -3.82
N PHE A 122 10.76 1.99 -3.36
CA PHE A 122 10.67 1.03 -2.26
C PHE A 122 11.41 -0.28 -2.58
N PHE A 123 11.19 -0.84 -3.75
CA PHE A 123 11.90 -2.05 -4.15
C PHE A 123 13.39 -1.80 -4.36
N GLU A 124 13.76 -0.69 -4.95
CA GLU A 124 15.15 -0.32 -5.14
C GLU A 124 15.91 -0.26 -3.80
N TRP A 125 15.32 0.35 -2.78
CA TRP A 125 15.93 0.45 -1.46
C TRP A 125 15.97 -0.89 -0.71
N ASN A 126 14.94 -1.69 -0.80
CA ASN A 126 14.77 -2.86 0.06
C ASN A 126 15.25 -4.18 -0.56
N LEU A 127 15.38 -4.24 -1.89
CA LEU A 127 15.81 -5.47 -2.59
C LEU A 127 17.23 -5.42 -3.13
N ARG A 128 17.91 -4.29 -3.12
CA ARG A 128 19.30 -4.22 -3.55
C ARG A 128 20.23 -4.91 -2.57
N PRO A 129 21.16 -5.72 -3.05
CA PRO A 129 22.23 -6.25 -2.20
C PRO A 129 23.04 -5.11 -1.56
N LEU A 130 23.34 -5.21 -0.28
CA LEU A 130 24.14 -4.19 0.45
C LEU A 130 25.48 -3.89 -0.24
N SER A 131 26.05 -4.83 -0.98
CA SER A 131 27.26 -4.65 -1.78
C SER A 131 27.08 -3.66 -2.94
N GLU A 132 25.91 -3.63 -3.57
CA GLU A 132 25.58 -2.70 -4.65
C GLU A 132 25.26 -1.32 -4.11
N ILE A 133 24.48 -1.25 -3.03
CA ILE A 133 24.18 0.02 -2.34
C ILE A 133 25.48 0.73 -1.92
N ARG A 134 26.48 -0.02 -1.43
CA ARG A 134 27.78 0.54 -1.05
C ARG A 134 28.57 1.07 -2.25
N LYS A 135 28.50 0.40 -3.40
CA LYS A 135 29.14 0.86 -4.63
C LYS A 135 28.48 2.13 -5.18
N ASP A 136 27.17 2.14 -5.29
CA ASP A 136 26.41 3.30 -5.73
C ASP A 136 26.60 4.50 -4.83
N ASN A 137 26.63 4.32 -3.50
CA ASN A 137 26.92 5.40 -2.56
C ASN A 137 28.33 5.99 -2.73
N GLN A 138 29.30 5.23 -3.23
CA GLN A 138 30.63 5.73 -3.55
C GLN A 138 30.64 6.48 -4.90
N GLU A 139 29.85 6.04 -5.87
CA GLU A 139 29.72 6.72 -7.18
C GLU A 139 28.86 7.97 -7.07
N TRP A 140 27.79 7.93 -6.31
CA TRP A 140 26.94 9.09 -5.99
C TRP A 140 27.73 10.26 -5.38
N LYS A 141 28.69 9.98 -4.54
CA LYS A 141 29.57 11.00 -3.96
C LYS A 141 30.43 11.69 -5.01
N LYS A 142 30.57 11.10 -6.19
CA LYS A 142 31.39 11.64 -7.29
C LYS A 142 30.56 12.43 -8.31
N ASP A 143 29.23 12.30 -8.34
CA ASP A 143 28.36 13.04 -9.25
C ASP A 143 27.92 14.36 -8.63
N PRO A 144 28.45 15.52 -9.13
CA PRO A 144 28.13 16.84 -8.58
C PRO A 144 26.64 17.22 -8.75
N ARG A 145 25.87 16.49 -9.60
CA ARG A 145 24.44 16.72 -9.82
C ARG A 145 23.58 16.05 -8.75
N ILE A 146 24.15 15.19 -7.95
CA ILE A 146 23.46 14.35 -6.95
C ILE A 146 23.96 14.68 -5.52
N ALA A 147 24.77 15.69 -5.36
CA ALA A 147 25.40 16.08 -4.09
C ALA A 147 24.44 16.54 -2.97
N SER A 148 23.14 16.48 -3.19
CA SER A 148 22.15 16.62 -2.12
C SER A 148 21.56 15.24 -1.83
N PRO A 149 21.72 14.68 -0.62
CA PRO A 149 21.00 13.48 -0.25
C PRO A 149 19.51 13.79 -0.42
N ARG A 150 18.81 13.00 -1.25
CA ARG A 150 17.35 13.00 -1.26
C ARG A 150 16.91 12.45 0.10
N VAL A 151 16.80 13.36 1.05
CA VAL A 151 16.07 13.04 2.28
C VAL A 151 14.65 12.72 1.83
N PRO A 152 14.12 11.53 2.09
CA PRO A 152 12.73 11.27 1.82
C PRO A 152 11.93 12.37 2.52
N PRO A 153 10.90 12.95 1.88
CA PRO A 153 10.08 13.94 2.55
C PRO A 153 9.58 13.35 3.86
N ALA A 154 9.83 14.08 4.95
CA ALA A 154 9.30 13.67 6.24
C ALA A 154 7.81 13.40 6.10
N PRO A 155 7.30 12.31 6.69
CA PRO A 155 5.88 12.03 6.63
C PRO A 155 5.13 13.26 7.14
N PRO A 156 4.03 13.68 6.49
CA PRO A 156 3.23 14.79 6.97
C PRO A 156 2.75 14.47 8.39
N ARG A 157 2.98 15.43 9.30
CA ARG A 157 2.50 15.38 10.68
C ARG A 157 0.98 15.38 10.72
#